data_ae98527dc4acbb0f2849dddfa7b7fa6b
#
_entry.id   ae98527dc4acbb0f2849dddfa7b7fa6b
#
_cell.length_a   1.000
_cell.length_b   1.000
_cell.length_c   1.000
_cell.angle_alpha   90.00
_cell.angle_beta   90.00
_cell.angle_gamma   90.00
#
_symmetry.space_group_name_H-M   'P 1'
#
loop_
_entity.id
_entity.type
_entity.pdbx_description
1 polymer ?
#
loop_
_entity_poly.entity_id
_entity_poly.type
_entity_poly.pdbx_seq_one_letter_code
_entity_poly.pdbx_strand_id
1 'polypeptide(L)'
;MGYVVLHIEKAAGTDAAMSGHVERRITPANVITTLTYLNEELVEFPKGVTNRTEAIQHRLDNAGLERKIGKNQVRALRVMLSGSPEDMKRIRQAGQLDAWAKDSCGWLQKTFGKENVVSAVLHLDEKTPHIHATVVPITRGERRKAKLEREKNAQSGKRTYRTKKDRPRLCADDVMARDKLKAYQTTYAEAMAKYGLQRGVEGSEAKHISTQQYYREVFVRKNEMAEQIENLKEKLYRGIATRADITRVTRRLGDDIAKVYGFSIPRQRQAVAMER
;
A
#
# COMPACT_ATOMS: atom_id res chain seq x y z
N MET A 1 8.98 14.74 11.79
CA MET A 1 7.59 14.34 11.53
C MET A 1 7.58 13.51 10.26
N GLY A 2 6.97 12.35 10.31
CA GLY A 2 6.88 11.46 9.17
C GLY A 2 5.56 11.57 8.42
N TYR A 3 5.46 10.83 7.35
CA TYR A 3 4.31 10.91 6.46
C TYR A 3 3.42 9.68 6.59
N VAL A 4 2.10 9.88 6.49
CA VAL A 4 1.17 8.77 6.28
C VAL A 4 1.40 8.14 4.92
N VAL A 5 1.21 6.82 4.84
CA VAL A 5 1.13 6.07 3.60
C VAL A 5 -0.29 5.58 3.44
N LEU A 6 -0.97 6.06 2.42
CA LEU A 6 -2.29 5.59 2.00
C LEU A 6 -2.26 5.30 0.51
N HIS A 7 -2.41 4.04 0.16
CA HIS A 7 -2.49 3.59 -1.23
C HIS A 7 -3.81 2.88 -1.47
N ILE A 8 -4.49 3.22 -2.56
CA ILE A 8 -5.77 2.61 -2.96
C ILE A 8 -5.66 2.19 -4.41
N GLU A 9 -5.94 0.91 -4.68
CA GLU A 9 -5.95 0.36 -6.04
C GLU A 9 -7.18 -0.50 -6.30
N LYS A 10 -7.51 -0.67 -7.58
CA LYS A 10 -8.59 -1.55 -8.02
C LYS A 10 -8.11 -2.99 -8.02
N ALA A 11 -8.87 -3.87 -7.38
CA ALA A 11 -8.62 -5.31 -7.45
C ALA A 11 -9.08 -5.88 -8.79
N ALA A 12 -8.32 -6.82 -9.33
CA ALA A 12 -8.68 -7.55 -10.55
C ALA A 12 -9.47 -8.83 -10.20
N GLY A 13 -10.57 -9.06 -10.89
CA GLY A 13 -11.38 -10.26 -10.74
C GLY A 13 -11.85 -10.51 -9.31
N THR A 14 -11.59 -11.70 -8.78
CA THR A 14 -11.90 -12.12 -7.40
C THR A 14 -10.80 -11.75 -6.40
N ASP A 15 -9.71 -11.18 -6.89
CA ASP A 15 -8.54 -10.80 -6.07
C ASP A 15 -7.88 -11.96 -5.29
N ALA A 16 -7.98 -13.18 -5.83
CA ALA A 16 -7.53 -14.40 -5.15
C ALA A 16 -6.02 -14.41 -4.86
N ALA A 17 -5.19 -13.89 -5.77
CA ALA A 17 -3.75 -13.80 -5.59
C ALA A 17 -3.37 -12.90 -4.40
N MET A 18 -4.03 -11.74 -4.27
CA MET A 18 -3.84 -10.85 -3.14
C MET A 18 -4.39 -11.47 -1.84
N SER A 19 -5.51 -12.21 -1.91
CA SER A 19 -6.01 -12.95 -0.75
C SER A 19 -4.98 -13.95 -0.24
N GLY A 20 -4.29 -14.68 -1.14
CA GLY A 20 -3.20 -15.57 -0.76
C GLY A 20 -2.02 -14.84 -0.07
N HIS A 21 -1.68 -13.63 -0.53
CA HIS A 21 -0.65 -12.80 0.09
C HIS A 21 -1.09 -12.29 1.47
N VAL A 22 -2.26 -11.68 1.58
CA VAL A 22 -2.77 -11.09 2.83
C VAL A 22 -2.99 -12.14 3.91
N GLU A 23 -3.53 -13.30 3.53
CA GLU A 23 -3.80 -14.43 4.44
C GLU A 23 -2.58 -15.35 4.64
N ARG A 24 -1.41 -14.98 4.11
CA ARG A 24 -0.17 -15.77 4.22
C ARG A 24 -0.26 -17.21 3.70
N ARG A 25 -1.18 -17.48 2.78
CA ARG A 25 -1.19 -18.75 2.01
C ARG A 25 -0.06 -18.80 0.97
N ILE A 26 0.44 -17.62 0.59
CA ILE A 26 1.64 -17.42 -0.23
C ILE A 26 2.61 -16.61 0.61
N THR A 27 3.85 -17.06 0.74
CA THR A 27 4.90 -16.39 1.51
C THR A 27 5.79 -15.57 0.58
N PRO A 28 5.69 -14.23 0.56
CA PRO A 28 6.62 -13.39 -0.18
C PRO A 28 8.04 -13.42 0.42
N ALA A 29 9.04 -13.10 -0.39
CA ALA A 29 10.44 -13.15 0.01
C ALA A 29 10.84 -12.16 1.13
N ASN A 30 10.03 -11.13 1.36
CA ASN A 30 10.24 -10.10 2.39
C ASN A 30 9.57 -10.42 3.73
N VAL A 31 8.88 -11.56 3.84
CA VAL A 31 8.19 -12.00 5.06
C VAL A 31 9.14 -12.76 5.98
N ILE A 32 9.12 -12.38 7.24
CA ILE A 32 9.79 -13.11 8.32
C ILE A 32 8.80 -14.13 8.87
N THR A 33 8.82 -15.34 8.35
CA THR A 33 7.82 -16.39 8.65
C THR A 33 7.68 -16.72 10.13
N THR A 34 8.74 -16.57 10.90
CA THR A 34 8.71 -16.76 12.36
C THR A 34 7.93 -15.70 13.11
N LEU A 35 7.52 -14.60 12.45
CA LEU A 35 6.72 -13.52 13.02
C LEU A 35 5.27 -13.49 12.50
N THR A 36 4.90 -14.39 11.59
CA THR A 36 3.55 -14.38 10.97
C THR A 36 2.42 -14.55 11.99
N TYR A 37 2.68 -15.21 13.12
CA TYR A 37 1.72 -15.35 14.21
C TYR A 37 1.38 -14.03 14.91
N LEU A 38 2.16 -12.97 14.68
CA LEU A 38 1.89 -11.62 15.21
C LEU A 38 0.92 -10.82 14.33
N ASN A 39 0.63 -11.29 13.12
CA ASN A 39 -0.33 -10.61 12.26
C ASN A 39 -1.72 -10.68 12.87
N GLU A 40 -2.48 -9.59 12.78
CA GLU A 40 -3.75 -9.44 13.45
C GLU A 40 -4.86 -9.09 12.46
N GLU A 41 -5.98 -9.81 12.55
CA GLU A 41 -7.21 -9.48 11.82
C GLU A 41 -8.01 -8.42 12.59
N LEU A 42 -8.13 -7.22 11.99
CA LEU A 42 -8.80 -6.07 12.58
C LEU A 42 -10.32 -6.03 12.28
N VAL A 43 -10.76 -6.87 11.34
CA VAL A 43 -12.17 -6.99 10.93
C VAL A 43 -12.56 -8.45 10.91
N GLU A 44 -13.49 -8.81 11.77
CA GLU A 44 -14.04 -10.17 11.83
C GLU A 44 -14.91 -10.48 10.60
N PHE A 45 -14.78 -11.68 10.09
CA PHE A 45 -15.64 -12.15 9.00
C PHE A 45 -17.04 -12.48 9.51
N PRO A 46 -18.08 -12.30 8.68
CA PRO A 46 -19.43 -12.73 8.98
C PRO A 46 -19.49 -14.25 9.25
N LYS A 47 -20.49 -14.68 10.00
CA LYS A 47 -20.70 -16.11 10.28
C LYS A 47 -20.79 -16.92 8.99
N GLY A 48 -19.97 -17.98 8.90
CA GLY A 48 -19.91 -18.85 7.73
C GLY A 48 -18.99 -18.37 6.61
N VAL A 49 -18.30 -17.22 6.78
CA VAL A 49 -17.29 -16.71 5.87
C VAL A 49 -15.91 -17.04 6.44
N THR A 50 -15.05 -17.66 5.66
CA THR A 50 -13.77 -18.20 6.15
C THR A 50 -12.54 -17.48 5.59
N ASN A 51 -12.71 -16.70 4.52
CA ASN A 51 -11.61 -16.03 3.86
C ASN A 51 -12.05 -14.70 3.21
N ARG A 52 -11.06 -13.91 2.84
CA ARG A 52 -11.23 -12.58 2.24
C ARG A 52 -12.04 -12.61 0.92
N THR A 53 -11.84 -13.62 0.08
CA THR A 53 -12.57 -13.76 -1.20
C THR A 53 -14.06 -14.01 -0.95
N GLU A 54 -14.37 -14.86 0.00
CA GLU A 54 -15.77 -15.12 0.43
C GLU A 54 -16.38 -13.88 1.08
N ALA A 55 -15.61 -13.11 1.86
CA ALA A 55 -16.08 -11.87 2.48
C ALA A 55 -16.46 -10.82 1.42
N ILE A 56 -15.69 -10.70 0.34
CA ILE A 56 -16.04 -9.84 -0.80
C ILE A 56 -17.37 -10.31 -1.42
N GLN A 57 -17.49 -11.61 -1.71
CA GLN A 57 -18.70 -12.17 -2.32
C GLN A 57 -19.92 -12.00 -1.39
N HIS A 58 -19.78 -12.33 -0.12
CA HIS A 58 -20.83 -12.16 0.88
C HIS A 58 -21.34 -10.71 0.93
N ARG A 59 -20.43 -9.71 0.89
CA ARG A 59 -20.84 -8.30 0.87
C ARG A 59 -21.58 -7.93 -0.41
N LEU A 60 -21.15 -8.45 -1.57
CA LEU A 60 -21.82 -8.20 -2.86
C LEU A 60 -23.25 -8.78 -2.87
N ASP A 61 -23.42 -9.98 -2.34
CA ASP A 61 -24.71 -10.68 -2.31
C ASP A 61 -25.70 -9.98 -1.36
N ASN A 62 -25.20 -9.42 -0.26
CA ASN A 62 -26.00 -8.70 0.73
C ASN A 62 -26.09 -7.19 0.49
N ALA A 63 -25.59 -6.69 -0.64
CA ALA A 63 -25.56 -5.25 -0.93
C ALA A 63 -26.88 -4.69 -1.45
N GLY A 64 -27.88 -5.53 -1.75
CA GLY A 64 -29.12 -5.09 -2.39
C GLY A 64 -28.92 -4.54 -3.80
N LEU A 65 -27.94 -5.06 -4.56
CA LEU A 65 -27.66 -4.66 -5.93
C LEU A 65 -28.77 -5.14 -6.86
N GLU A 66 -29.42 -4.24 -7.55
CA GLU A 66 -30.47 -4.60 -8.51
C GLU A 66 -29.91 -4.99 -9.89
N ARG A 67 -28.70 -4.56 -10.21
CA ARG A 67 -28.06 -4.85 -11.48
C ARG A 67 -27.10 -6.01 -11.34
N LYS A 68 -27.11 -6.92 -12.31
CA LYS A 68 -26.11 -7.96 -12.44
C LYS A 68 -24.72 -7.33 -12.54
N ILE A 69 -23.76 -7.86 -11.77
CA ILE A 69 -22.38 -7.43 -11.80
C ILE A 69 -21.76 -7.87 -13.14
N GLY A 70 -21.22 -6.91 -13.89
CA GLY A 70 -20.54 -7.17 -15.16
C GLY A 70 -19.20 -7.90 -14.98
N LYS A 71 -18.76 -8.64 -15.99
CA LYS A 71 -17.52 -9.43 -15.97
C LYS A 71 -16.29 -8.57 -15.61
N ASN A 72 -16.21 -7.37 -16.17
CA ASN A 72 -15.06 -6.44 -15.98
C ASN A 72 -15.31 -5.40 -14.86
N GLN A 73 -16.37 -5.56 -14.07
CA GLN A 73 -16.66 -4.62 -13.00
C GLN A 73 -15.77 -4.87 -11.81
N VAL A 74 -15.15 -3.81 -11.29
CA VAL A 74 -14.31 -3.87 -10.09
C VAL A 74 -15.15 -4.23 -8.88
N ARG A 75 -14.83 -5.33 -8.23
CA ARG A 75 -15.58 -5.89 -7.09
C ARG A 75 -15.03 -5.46 -5.75
N ALA A 76 -13.73 -5.17 -5.69
CA ALA A 76 -13.07 -4.73 -4.47
C ALA A 76 -11.99 -3.68 -4.77
N LEU A 77 -11.68 -2.89 -3.77
CA LEU A 77 -10.54 -2.01 -3.70
C LEU A 77 -9.57 -2.55 -2.65
N ARG A 78 -8.30 -2.52 -2.95
CA ARG A 78 -7.22 -2.77 -2.00
C ARG A 78 -6.80 -1.45 -1.40
N VAL A 79 -6.71 -1.40 -0.09
CA VAL A 79 -6.24 -0.22 0.64
C VAL A 79 -5.06 -0.65 1.49
N MET A 80 -3.93 0.02 1.34
CA MET A 80 -2.76 -0.15 2.19
C MET A 80 -2.57 1.10 3.02
N LEU A 81 -2.45 0.92 4.34
CA LEU A 81 -2.20 1.97 5.31
C LEU A 81 -0.92 1.71 6.06
N SER A 82 -0.08 2.72 6.21
CA SER A 82 1.15 2.68 6.98
C SER A 82 1.63 4.11 7.29
N GLY A 83 2.86 4.23 7.74
CA GLY A 83 3.63 5.47 7.85
C GLY A 83 5.04 5.26 7.33
N SER A 84 5.86 6.32 7.36
CA SER A 84 7.29 6.20 7.07
C SER A 84 7.94 5.16 8.00
N PRO A 85 8.92 4.37 7.53
CA PRO A 85 9.50 3.26 8.31
C PRO A 85 10.01 3.68 9.69
N GLU A 86 10.64 4.85 9.79
CA GLU A 86 11.19 5.40 11.03
C GLU A 86 10.07 5.73 12.02
N ASP A 87 8.96 6.30 11.53
CA ASP A 87 7.83 6.65 12.39
C ASP A 87 7.04 5.42 12.82
N MET A 88 6.85 4.45 11.96
CA MET A 88 6.22 3.18 12.35
C MET A 88 7.06 2.44 13.41
N LYS A 89 8.40 2.50 13.30
CA LYS A 89 9.30 2.00 14.34
C LYS A 89 9.11 2.75 15.66
N ARG A 90 9.03 4.09 15.62
CA ARG A 90 8.79 4.94 16.79
C ARG A 90 7.42 4.63 17.44
N ILE A 91 6.35 4.53 16.66
CA ILE A 91 5.00 4.19 17.12
C ILE A 91 5.00 2.82 17.80
N ARG A 92 5.68 1.83 17.21
CA ARG A 92 5.82 0.48 17.80
C ARG A 92 6.60 0.52 19.12
N GLN A 93 7.72 1.25 19.18
CA GLN A 93 8.53 1.39 20.40
C GLN A 93 7.80 2.12 21.52
N ALA A 94 6.92 3.06 21.17
CA ALA A 94 6.06 3.77 22.13
C ALA A 94 4.84 2.94 22.61
N GLY A 95 4.67 1.69 22.17
CA GLY A 95 3.51 0.85 22.52
C GLY A 95 2.17 1.36 21.94
N GLN A 96 2.21 2.18 20.89
CA GLN A 96 1.03 2.82 20.29
C GLN A 96 0.52 2.11 19.03
N LEU A 97 1.11 0.98 18.65
CA LEU A 97 0.81 0.31 17.38
C LEU A 97 -0.63 -0.18 17.30
N ASP A 98 -1.15 -0.80 18.38
CA ASP A 98 -2.53 -1.30 18.40
C ASP A 98 -3.55 -0.16 18.36
N ALA A 99 -3.25 0.96 19.06
CA ALA A 99 -4.08 2.15 18.99
C ALA A 99 -4.09 2.75 17.59
N TRP A 100 -2.94 2.83 16.91
CA TRP A 100 -2.80 3.26 15.52
C TRP A 100 -3.59 2.33 14.57
N ALA A 101 -3.51 1.03 14.75
CA ALA A 101 -4.22 0.06 13.93
C ALA A 101 -5.74 0.19 14.09
N LYS A 102 -6.21 0.32 15.33
CA LYS A 102 -7.63 0.54 15.65
C LYS A 102 -8.17 1.82 15.04
N ASP A 103 -7.44 2.93 15.16
CA ASP A 103 -7.84 4.21 14.59
C ASP A 103 -7.81 4.21 13.06
N SER A 104 -6.82 3.55 12.46
CA SER A 104 -6.76 3.34 11.01
C SER A 104 -7.95 2.54 10.49
N CYS A 105 -8.33 1.47 11.19
CA CYS A 105 -9.52 0.69 10.88
C CYS A 105 -10.81 1.52 11.07
N GLY A 106 -10.89 2.30 12.14
CA GLY A 106 -11.99 3.24 12.39
C GLY A 106 -12.15 4.29 11.29
N TRP A 107 -11.03 4.85 10.80
CA TRP A 107 -11.04 5.77 9.67
C TRP A 107 -11.54 5.09 8.39
N LEU A 108 -11.09 3.86 8.09
CA LEU A 108 -11.58 3.08 6.94
C LEU A 108 -13.09 2.90 7.00
N GLN A 109 -13.61 2.45 8.15
CA GLN A 109 -15.04 2.20 8.34
C GLN A 109 -15.88 3.48 8.25
N LYS A 110 -15.39 4.59 8.78
CA LYS A 110 -16.03 5.91 8.66
C LYS A 110 -16.04 6.41 7.21
N THR A 111 -14.96 6.19 6.47
CA THR A 111 -14.75 6.72 5.11
C THR A 111 -15.52 5.92 4.06
N PHE A 112 -15.51 4.60 4.15
CA PHE A 112 -16.06 3.72 3.12
C PHE A 112 -17.38 3.05 3.55
N GLY A 113 -17.74 3.16 4.83
CA GLY A 113 -18.85 2.43 5.43
C GLY A 113 -18.41 1.12 6.07
N LYS A 114 -18.83 0.86 7.32
CA LYS A 114 -18.43 -0.32 8.10
C LYS A 114 -18.67 -1.63 7.34
N GLU A 115 -19.83 -1.76 6.69
CA GLU A 115 -20.20 -2.96 5.92
C GLU A 115 -19.35 -3.18 4.67
N ASN A 116 -18.77 -2.13 4.13
CA ASN A 116 -17.97 -2.18 2.90
C ASN A 116 -16.52 -2.55 3.17
N VAL A 117 -16.03 -2.37 4.40
CA VAL A 117 -14.68 -2.82 4.83
C VAL A 117 -14.80 -4.28 5.25
N VAL A 118 -14.53 -5.19 4.34
CA VAL A 118 -14.78 -6.63 4.51
C VAL A 118 -13.60 -7.40 5.07
N SER A 119 -12.41 -6.80 5.08
CA SER A 119 -11.19 -7.36 5.66
C SER A 119 -10.22 -6.22 5.96
N ALA A 120 -9.51 -6.32 7.07
CA ALA A 120 -8.35 -5.49 7.37
C ALA A 120 -7.40 -6.31 8.24
N VAL A 121 -6.17 -6.49 7.79
CA VAL A 121 -5.14 -7.30 8.45
C VAL A 121 -3.93 -6.43 8.71
N LEU A 122 -3.48 -6.38 9.96
CA LEU A 122 -2.22 -5.76 10.37
C LEU A 122 -1.09 -6.76 10.15
N HIS A 123 -0.15 -6.45 9.28
CA HIS A 123 1.04 -7.23 9.06
C HIS A 123 2.20 -6.72 9.92
N LEU A 124 2.75 -7.60 10.74
CA LEU A 124 3.89 -7.38 11.63
C LEU A 124 5.10 -8.27 11.29
N ASP A 125 4.94 -9.13 10.32
CA ASP A 125 5.93 -10.08 9.83
C ASP A 125 6.76 -9.55 8.65
N GLU A 126 6.62 -8.27 8.34
CA GLU A 126 7.43 -7.54 7.36
C GLU A 126 8.19 -6.39 8.03
N LYS A 127 9.12 -5.77 7.29
CA LYS A 127 10.01 -4.72 7.80
C LYS A 127 9.27 -3.55 8.46
N THR A 128 8.17 -3.11 7.86
CA THR A 128 7.39 -1.96 8.32
C THR A 128 5.96 -2.39 8.59
N PRO A 129 5.41 -2.17 9.80
CA PRO A 129 4.02 -2.45 10.10
C PRO A 129 3.08 -1.75 9.13
N HIS A 130 2.12 -2.48 8.57
CA HIS A 130 1.14 -1.92 7.65
C HIS A 130 -0.17 -2.71 7.68
N ILE A 131 -1.24 -2.06 7.28
CA ILE A 131 -2.56 -2.68 7.20
C ILE A 131 -2.91 -2.90 5.73
N HIS A 132 -3.25 -4.13 5.38
CA HIS A 132 -3.95 -4.46 4.16
C HIS A 132 -5.44 -4.52 4.41
N ALA A 133 -6.20 -3.59 3.83
CA ALA A 133 -7.65 -3.61 3.92
C ALA A 133 -8.31 -3.83 2.55
N THR A 134 -9.51 -4.39 2.59
CA THR A 134 -10.34 -4.64 1.43
C THR A 134 -11.66 -3.93 1.57
N VAL A 135 -11.99 -3.13 0.57
CA VAL A 135 -13.22 -2.35 0.53
C VAL A 135 -14.04 -2.76 -0.70
N VAL A 136 -15.28 -3.18 -0.51
CA VAL A 136 -16.22 -3.38 -1.59
C VAL A 136 -16.85 -2.04 -1.94
N PRO A 137 -16.66 -1.50 -3.17
CA PRO A 137 -17.01 -0.11 -3.49
C PRO A 137 -18.51 0.06 -3.78
N ILE A 138 -19.34 -0.20 -2.77
CA ILE A 138 -20.78 0.03 -2.82
C ILE A 138 -21.07 1.45 -2.41
N THR A 139 -21.74 2.18 -3.30
CA THR A 139 -22.14 3.57 -3.11
C THR A 139 -23.65 3.72 -3.28
N ARG A 140 -24.23 4.75 -2.68
CA ARG A 140 -25.62 5.15 -2.90
C ARG A 140 -25.66 6.46 -3.69
N GLY A 141 -26.79 6.77 -4.25
CA GLY A 141 -27.01 8.00 -4.99
C GLY A 141 -26.71 7.93 -6.49
N GLU A 142 -26.67 9.06 -7.16
CA GLU A 142 -26.53 9.17 -8.60
C GLU A 142 -25.08 8.94 -9.04
N ARG A 143 -24.90 8.31 -10.20
CA ARG A 143 -23.57 8.16 -10.81
C ARG A 143 -22.98 9.53 -11.13
N ARG A 144 -21.71 9.76 -10.79
CA ARG A 144 -21.00 11.00 -11.07
C ARG A 144 -21.09 11.42 -12.55
N LYS A 145 -20.89 10.47 -13.49
CA LYS A 145 -21.04 10.76 -14.93
C LYS A 145 -22.46 11.20 -15.28
N ALA A 146 -23.48 10.51 -14.76
CA ALA A 146 -24.87 10.85 -15.02
C ALA A 146 -25.24 12.21 -14.42
N LYS A 147 -24.71 12.57 -13.27
CA LYS A 147 -24.87 13.89 -12.67
C LYS A 147 -24.28 14.98 -13.56
N LEU A 148 -23.05 14.81 -14.04
CA LEU A 148 -22.37 15.74 -14.93
C LEU A 148 -23.08 15.89 -16.28
N GLU A 149 -23.57 14.79 -16.86
CA GLU A 149 -24.35 14.81 -18.10
C GLU A 149 -25.68 15.53 -17.90
N ARG A 150 -26.34 15.32 -16.76
CA ARG A 150 -27.59 16.01 -16.44
C ARG A 150 -27.36 17.51 -16.28
N GLU A 151 -26.31 17.93 -15.61
CA GLU A 151 -25.95 19.34 -15.46
C GLU A 151 -25.65 19.98 -16.82
N LYS A 152 -24.89 19.31 -17.70
CA LYS A 152 -24.64 19.76 -19.08
C LYS A 152 -25.94 19.84 -19.91
N ASN A 153 -26.80 18.82 -19.80
CA ASN A 153 -28.08 18.79 -20.53
C ASN A 153 -29.06 19.85 -20.04
N ALA A 154 -29.06 20.14 -18.72
CA ALA A 154 -29.88 21.24 -18.16
C ALA A 154 -29.42 22.58 -18.71
N GLN A 155 -28.12 22.81 -18.86
CA GLN A 155 -27.57 24.03 -19.47
C GLN A 155 -27.86 24.13 -20.97
N SER A 156 -27.97 22.99 -21.66
CA SER A 156 -28.24 22.94 -23.12
C SER A 156 -29.70 22.74 -23.49
N GLY A 157 -30.64 22.77 -22.54
CA GLY A 157 -32.08 22.57 -22.77
C GLY A 157 -32.51 21.17 -23.22
N LYS A 158 -31.61 20.17 -23.13
CA LYS A 158 -31.89 18.78 -23.53
C LYS A 158 -32.69 18.05 -22.46
N ARG A 159 -33.66 17.22 -22.87
CA ARG A 159 -34.41 16.32 -21.95
C ARG A 159 -33.48 15.36 -21.22
N THR A 160 -33.59 15.31 -19.89
CA THR A 160 -32.87 14.38 -19.02
C THR A 160 -33.78 13.26 -18.56
N TYR A 161 -33.30 12.01 -18.63
CA TYR A 161 -34.03 10.88 -18.08
C TYR A 161 -34.01 10.91 -16.54
N ARG A 162 -35.17 10.57 -15.94
CA ARG A 162 -35.30 10.48 -14.47
C ARG A 162 -34.45 9.35 -13.95
N THR A 163 -33.38 9.66 -13.22
CA THR A 163 -32.55 8.64 -12.55
C THR A 163 -33.13 8.34 -11.17
N LYS A 164 -33.25 7.03 -10.84
CA LYS A 164 -33.63 6.58 -9.50
C LYS A 164 -32.46 6.85 -8.54
N LYS A 165 -32.65 7.80 -7.62
CA LYS A 165 -31.55 8.43 -6.88
C LYS A 165 -30.92 7.63 -5.75
N ASP A 166 -31.59 6.63 -5.19
CA ASP A 166 -31.19 6.12 -3.87
C ASP A 166 -30.96 4.60 -3.80
N ARG A 167 -30.40 4.03 -4.86
CA ARG A 167 -30.11 2.61 -4.93
C ARG A 167 -28.65 2.30 -4.66
N PRO A 168 -28.35 1.21 -3.93
CA PRO A 168 -26.99 0.74 -3.81
C PRO A 168 -26.47 0.30 -5.18
N ARG A 169 -25.23 0.62 -5.47
CA ARG A 169 -24.55 0.29 -6.72
C ARG A 169 -23.07 0.06 -6.50
N LEU A 170 -22.53 -0.91 -7.20
CA LEU A 170 -21.10 -1.19 -7.21
C LEU A 170 -20.41 -0.22 -8.18
N CYS A 171 -19.59 0.69 -7.65
CA CYS A 171 -18.93 1.72 -8.46
C CYS A 171 -17.57 2.17 -7.87
N ALA A 172 -16.50 1.52 -8.29
CA ALA A 172 -15.15 1.88 -7.91
C ALA A 172 -14.76 3.31 -8.36
N ASP A 173 -15.19 3.75 -9.53
CA ASP A 173 -14.83 5.06 -10.08
C ASP A 173 -15.40 6.23 -9.25
N ASP A 174 -16.55 6.03 -8.62
CA ASP A 174 -17.12 7.05 -7.73
C ASP A 174 -16.40 7.09 -6.37
N VAL A 175 -15.88 5.96 -5.90
CA VAL A 175 -15.06 5.90 -4.68
C VAL A 175 -13.66 6.45 -4.94
N MET A 176 -13.08 6.14 -6.10
CA MET A 176 -11.73 6.55 -6.49
C MET A 176 -11.71 7.84 -7.34
N ALA A 177 -12.71 8.70 -7.20
CA ALA A 177 -12.71 9.99 -7.88
C ALA A 177 -11.52 10.84 -7.37
N ARG A 178 -10.88 11.60 -8.26
CA ARG A 178 -9.63 12.34 -7.96
C ARG A 178 -9.77 13.27 -6.74
N ASP A 179 -10.89 13.96 -6.63
CA ASP A 179 -11.23 14.80 -5.50
C ASP A 179 -11.32 14.01 -4.19
N LYS A 180 -11.95 12.82 -4.23
CA LYS A 180 -12.06 11.94 -3.07
C LYS A 180 -10.71 11.37 -2.67
N LEU A 181 -9.88 10.92 -3.63
CA LEU A 181 -8.54 10.41 -3.33
C LEU A 181 -7.68 11.48 -2.63
N LYS A 182 -7.79 12.75 -3.05
CA LYS A 182 -7.12 13.86 -2.36
C LYS A 182 -7.68 14.06 -0.94
N ALA A 183 -9.00 14.01 -0.77
CA ALA A 183 -9.66 14.14 0.53
C ALA A 183 -9.26 12.99 1.47
N TYR A 184 -9.15 11.76 0.98
CA TYR A 184 -8.71 10.61 1.78
C TYR A 184 -7.30 10.80 2.33
N GLN A 185 -6.36 11.31 1.52
CA GLN A 185 -5.00 11.63 1.99
C GLN A 185 -5.02 12.64 3.14
N THR A 186 -5.86 13.67 3.02
CA THR A 186 -5.98 14.70 4.05
C THR A 186 -6.61 14.16 5.33
N THR A 187 -7.79 13.54 5.21
CA THR A 187 -8.54 13.06 6.39
C THR A 187 -7.85 11.90 7.11
N TYR A 188 -7.10 11.05 6.38
CA TYR A 188 -6.28 10.01 7.01
C TYR A 188 -5.12 10.63 7.78
N ALA A 189 -4.42 11.60 7.20
CA ALA A 189 -3.35 12.30 7.89
C ALA A 189 -3.84 13.04 9.15
N GLU A 190 -5.01 13.69 9.08
CA GLU A 190 -5.65 14.32 10.24
C GLU A 190 -5.95 13.29 11.35
N ALA A 191 -6.48 12.14 11.00
CA ALA A 191 -6.77 11.07 11.94
C ALA A 191 -5.49 10.48 12.58
N MET A 192 -4.36 10.47 11.85
CA MET A 192 -3.08 9.93 12.29
C MET A 192 -2.12 10.99 12.89
N ALA A 193 -2.53 12.25 12.94
CA ALA A 193 -1.70 13.35 13.45
C ALA A 193 -1.24 13.13 14.90
N LYS A 194 -2.07 12.53 15.75
CA LYS A 194 -1.74 12.20 17.15
C LYS A 194 -0.58 11.20 17.30
N TYR A 195 -0.26 10.46 16.23
CA TYR A 195 0.90 9.56 16.16
C TYR A 195 2.13 10.27 15.54
N GLY A 196 2.07 11.58 15.32
CA GLY A 196 3.15 12.36 14.70
C GLY A 196 3.29 12.14 13.19
N LEU A 197 2.26 11.59 12.54
CA LEU A 197 2.21 11.41 11.10
C LEU A 197 1.47 12.59 10.45
N GLN A 198 1.94 13.02 9.29
CA GLN A 198 1.37 14.13 8.53
C GLN A 198 1.11 13.75 7.08
N ARG A 199 0.35 14.57 6.38
CA ARG A 199 0.10 14.39 4.96
C ARG A 199 1.39 14.55 4.15
N GLY A 200 1.59 13.66 3.16
CA GLY A 200 2.65 13.82 2.17
C GLY A 200 2.51 15.14 1.38
N VAL A 201 3.64 15.64 0.88
CA VAL A 201 3.68 16.88 0.08
C VAL A 201 2.94 16.68 -1.24
N GLU A 202 1.93 17.52 -1.50
CA GLU A 202 1.18 17.48 -2.76
C GLU A 202 2.08 17.88 -3.92
N GLY A 203 2.09 17.07 -4.98
CA GLY A 203 2.94 17.32 -6.15
C GLY A 203 4.40 16.88 -5.97
N SER A 204 4.75 16.16 -4.90
CA SER A 204 6.09 15.59 -4.76
C SER A 204 6.39 14.62 -5.91
N GLU A 205 7.65 14.55 -6.34
CA GLU A 205 8.13 13.59 -7.36
C GLU A 205 8.16 12.15 -6.85
N ALA A 206 7.85 11.92 -5.56
CA ALA A 206 7.78 10.59 -4.97
C ALA A 206 6.68 9.77 -5.66
N LYS A 207 7.09 8.83 -6.49
CA LYS A 207 6.18 7.91 -7.20
C LYS A 207 6.03 6.63 -6.38
N HIS A 208 4.79 6.17 -6.28
CA HIS A 208 4.55 4.83 -5.78
C HIS A 208 5.15 3.80 -6.76
N ILE A 209 6.10 3.02 -6.27
CA ILE A 209 6.66 1.89 -7.03
C ILE A 209 5.83 0.66 -6.64
N SER A 210 5.25 -0.02 -7.62
CA SER A 210 4.51 -1.25 -7.34
C SER A 210 5.46 -2.31 -6.75
N THR A 211 4.94 -3.19 -5.90
CA THR A 211 5.71 -4.31 -5.33
C THR A 211 6.43 -5.13 -6.41
N GLN A 212 5.76 -5.36 -7.54
CA GLN A 212 6.36 -6.06 -8.68
C GLN A 212 7.53 -5.30 -9.31
N GLN A 213 7.41 -3.98 -9.44
CA GLN A 213 8.50 -3.13 -9.96
C GLN A 213 9.66 -3.08 -8.98
N TYR A 214 9.37 -2.96 -7.67
CA TYR A 214 10.38 -3.00 -6.62
C TYR A 214 11.21 -4.31 -6.67
N TYR A 215 10.54 -5.48 -6.77
CA TYR A 215 11.25 -6.75 -6.87
C TYR A 215 12.05 -6.90 -8.15
N ARG A 216 11.57 -6.38 -9.29
CA ARG A 216 12.37 -6.34 -10.52
C ARG A 216 13.65 -5.53 -10.33
N GLU A 217 13.55 -4.35 -9.73
CA GLU A 217 14.70 -3.49 -9.47
C GLU A 217 15.68 -4.14 -8.47
N VAL A 218 15.18 -4.78 -7.42
CA VAL A 218 16.00 -5.53 -6.46
C VAL A 218 16.71 -6.70 -7.15
N PHE A 219 16.01 -7.45 -8.01
CA PHE A 219 16.58 -8.57 -8.75
C PHE A 219 17.68 -8.10 -9.73
N VAL A 220 17.45 -7.04 -10.47
CA VAL A 220 18.44 -6.46 -11.39
C VAL A 220 19.68 -6.01 -10.60
N ARG A 221 19.53 -5.27 -9.51
CA ARG A 221 20.65 -4.84 -8.66
C ARG A 221 21.43 -6.01 -8.07
N LYS A 222 20.72 -7.06 -7.63
CA LYS A 222 21.37 -8.27 -7.11
C LYS A 222 22.27 -8.92 -8.16
N ASN A 223 21.78 -9.03 -9.41
CA ASN A 223 22.55 -9.62 -10.51
C ASN A 223 23.77 -8.75 -10.88
N GLU A 224 23.57 -7.43 -11.00
CA GLU A 224 24.67 -6.48 -11.26
C GLU A 224 25.74 -6.54 -10.16
N MET A 225 25.34 -6.68 -8.89
CA MET A 225 26.27 -6.80 -7.77
C MET A 225 27.02 -8.13 -7.80
N ALA A 226 26.33 -9.23 -8.10
CA ALA A 226 26.95 -10.54 -8.25
C ALA A 226 28.04 -10.53 -9.34
N GLU A 227 27.74 -9.90 -10.49
CA GLU A 227 28.68 -9.74 -11.57
C GLU A 227 29.91 -8.89 -11.17
N GLN A 228 29.70 -7.79 -10.44
CA GLN A 228 30.80 -6.95 -9.96
C GLN A 228 31.68 -7.68 -8.95
N ILE A 229 31.10 -8.50 -8.07
CA ILE A 229 31.84 -9.33 -7.12
C ILE A 229 32.67 -10.35 -7.89
N GLU A 230 32.11 -11.00 -8.90
CA GLU A 230 32.84 -12.02 -9.68
C GLU A 230 33.98 -11.39 -10.48
N ASN A 231 33.77 -10.25 -11.11
CA ASN A 231 34.81 -9.47 -11.77
C ASN A 231 35.94 -9.05 -10.82
N LEU A 232 35.59 -8.66 -9.59
CA LEU A 232 36.58 -8.31 -8.57
C LEU A 232 37.40 -9.54 -8.13
N LYS A 233 36.76 -10.68 -7.93
CA LYS A 233 37.44 -11.96 -7.61
C LYS A 233 38.41 -12.33 -8.71
N GLU A 234 38.02 -12.24 -9.98
CA GLU A 234 38.90 -12.53 -11.10
C GLU A 234 40.12 -11.59 -11.12
N LYS A 235 39.89 -10.28 -10.90
CA LYS A 235 40.98 -9.30 -10.81
C LYS A 235 41.94 -9.60 -9.63
N LEU A 236 41.40 -9.99 -8.48
CA LEU A 236 42.19 -10.38 -7.31
C LEU A 236 43.01 -11.63 -7.60
N TYR A 237 42.39 -12.65 -8.22
CA TYR A 237 43.04 -13.88 -8.59
C TYR A 237 44.20 -13.65 -9.56
N ARG A 238 44.05 -12.74 -10.50
CA ARG A 238 45.09 -12.34 -11.46
C ARG A 238 46.12 -11.37 -10.88
N GLY A 239 45.98 -10.92 -9.64
CA GLY A 239 46.89 -9.96 -9.01
C GLY A 239 46.82 -8.54 -9.59
N ILE A 240 45.79 -8.21 -10.33
CA ILE A 240 45.61 -6.91 -11.00
C ILE A 240 44.53 -6.01 -10.33
N ALA A 241 43.91 -6.47 -9.25
CA ALA A 241 42.96 -5.70 -8.52
C ALA A 241 43.60 -4.50 -7.82
N THR A 242 43.06 -3.32 -8.02
CA THR A 242 43.54 -2.10 -7.36
C THR A 242 42.77 -1.86 -6.04
N ARG A 243 43.37 -1.09 -5.13
CA ARG A 243 42.68 -0.62 -3.93
C ARG A 243 41.38 0.14 -4.26
N ALA A 244 41.36 0.88 -5.40
CA ALA A 244 40.19 1.58 -5.88
C ALA A 244 39.06 0.63 -6.30
N ASP A 245 39.38 -0.52 -6.92
CA ASP A 245 38.38 -1.53 -7.30
C ASP A 245 37.70 -2.12 -6.06
N ILE A 246 38.49 -2.49 -5.05
CA ILE A 246 37.98 -3.04 -3.79
C ILE A 246 37.08 -2.00 -3.10
N THR A 247 37.56 -0.75 -2.95
CA THR A 247 36.80 0.32 -2.30
C THR A 247 35.48 0.61 -2.99
N ARG A 248 35.46 0.58 -4.34
CA ARG A 248 34.25 0.82 -5.14
C ARG A 248 33.19 -0.24 -4.91
N VAL A 249 33.57 -1.52 -4.99
CA VAL A 249 32.63 -2.64 -4.80
C VAL A 249 32.14 -2.69 -3.35
N THR A 250 33.01 -2.51 -2.37
CA THR A 250 32.64 -2.51 -0.96
C THR A 250 31.70 -1.36 -0.60
N ARG A 251 31.94 -0.15 -1.15
CA ARG A 251 31.06 1.00 -0.94
C ARG A 251 29.67 0.74 -1.54
N ARG A 252 29.61 0.27 -2.79
CA ARG A 252 28.34 -0.03 -3.46
C ARG A 252 27.55 -1.10 -2.73
N LEU A 253 28.21 -2.16 -2.28
CA LEU A 253 27.59 -3.20 -1.46
C LEU A 253 27.02 -2.63 -0.15
N GLY A 254 27.79 -1.78 0.53
CA GLY A 254 27.34 -1.09 1.73
C GLY A 254 26.14 -0.20 1.51
N ASP A 255 26.14 0.62 0.44
CA ASP A 255 25.03 1.49 0.09
C ASP A 255 23.75 0.69 -0.27
N ASP A 256 23.90 -0.43 -0.97
CA ASP A 256 22.77 -1.29 -1.33
C ASP A 256 22.21 -2.04 -0.10
N ILE A 257 23.08 -2.52 0.80
CA ILE A 257 22.65 -3.08 2.09
C ILE A 257 21.92 -2.01 2.92
N ALA A 258 22.46 -0.81 3.03
CA ALA A 258 21.84 0.28 3.76
C ALA A 258 20.44 0.63 3.23
N LYS A 259 20.27 0.66 1.90
CA LYS A 259 18.95 0.87 1.27
C LYS A 259 17.95 -0.26 1.58
N VAL A 260 18.40 -1.51 1.52
CA VAL A 260 17.54 -2.68 1.78
C VAL A 260 17.11 -2.73 3.24
N TYR A 261 18.01 -2.45 4.17
CA TYR A 261 17.75 -2.57 5.61
C TYR A 261 17.41 -1.24 6.29
N GLY A 262 17.40 -0.13 5.55
CA GLY A 262 16.94 1.19 6.02
C GLY A 262 17.81 1.79 7.12
N PHE A 263 19.12 1.56 7.10
CA PHE A 263 20.06 2.27 7.95
C PHE A 263 21.01 3.12 7.10
N SER A 264 21.44 4.26 7.64
CA SER A 264 22.48 5.08 7.02
C SER A 264 23.86 4.60 7.46
N ILE A 265 24.76 4.38 6.51
CA ILE A 265 26.17 4.15 6.84
C ILE A 265 26.77 5.52 7.18
N PRO A 266 27.33 5.71 8.38
CA PRO A 266 28.03 6.95 8.71
C PRO A 266 29.15 7.17 7.69
N ARG A 267 29.16 8.31 7.00
CA ARG A 267 30.31 8.69 6.18
C ARG A 267 31.49 8.89 7.11
N GLN A 268 32.47 7.97 7.08
CA GLN A 268 33.75 8.25 7.72
C GLN A 268 34.29 9.54 7.13
N ARG A 269 34.45 10.56 7.99
CA ARG A 269 35.22 11.76 7.63
C ARG A 269 36.59 11.26 7.20
N GLN A 270 36.97 11.54 5.95
CA GLN A 270 38.34 11.36 5.51
C GLN A 270 39.21 12.14 6.48
N ALA A 271 39.97 11.43 7.32
CA ALA A 271 41.07 12.01 8.01
C ALA A 271 42.10 12.43 6.94
N VAL A 272 42.17 13.70 6.66
CA VAL A 272 43.25 14.29 5.91
C VAL A 272 44.49 14.11 6.78
N ALA A 273 45.27 13.07 6.49
CA ALA A 273 46.62 12.97 7.00
C ALA A 273 47.41 14.08 6.35
N MET A 274 47.61 15.17 7.08
CA MET A 274 48.70 16.08 6.79
C MET A 274 49.98 15.35 7.18
N GLU A 275 50.65 14.75 6.19
CA GLU A 275 52.05 14.44 6.33
C GLU A 275 52.87 15.69 5.94
N ARG A 276 53.63 16.17 6.93
CA ARG A 276 54.76 17.06 6.72
C ARG A 276 55.97 16.26 6.22
#